data_1e9ac3bc04067ba1d071026ffaf0a82e
#
_entry.id   1e9ac3bc04067ba1d071026ffaf0a82e
#
_cell.length_a   1.000
_cell.length_b   1.000
_cell.length_c   1.000
_cell.angle_alpha   90.00
_cell.angle_beta   90.00
_cell.angle_gamma   90.00
#
_symmetry.space_group_name_H-M   'P 1'
#
loop_
_entity.id
_entity.type
_entity.pdbx_description
1 polymer ?
#
loop_
_entity_poly.entity_id
_entity_poly.type
_entity_poly.pdbx_seq_one_letter_code
_entity_poly.pdbx_strand_id
1 'polypeptide(L)'
;MIVNLKEVLKYAEENNCAVGSFNTPTLESLTAVIRASEKLNVPVIIMHAQCHEYAAPLDIIGPVMLLMAQNAKVPVCVHLDHGEDVEYVKRALELGFSSVMFDGSTMTYEDNVRNTKKVVELAKKTNASVEAEIGVLGGREAGDSKPLTIEEMYTDPDLAKKFVDDTGIDALACSFGTAHGIYKVAPKLDFDRIQRI
;
A
#
# COMPACT_ATOMS: atom_id res chain seq x y z
N MET A 1 16.47 10.76 -0.15
CA MET A 1 16.48 10.30 -1.58
C MET A 1 15.17 9.53 -1.82
N ILE A 2 14.30 10.08 -2.68
CA ILE A 2 13.02 9.43 -2.99
C ILE A 2 13.24 8.27 -3.97
N VAL A 3 12.65 7.12 -3.68
CA VAL A 3 12.63 5.90 -4.51
C VAL A 3 11.19 5.39 -4.64
N ASN A 4 10.88 4.59 -5.65
CA ASN A 4 9.57 3.99 -5.79
C ASN A 4 9.49 2.62 -5.07
N LEU A 5 8.29 2.04 -5.01
CA LEU A 5 8.07 0.78 -4.28
C LEU A 5 8.85 -0.38 -4.90
N LYS A 6 8.96 -0.47 -6.22
CA LYS A 6 9.77 -1.52 -6.89
C LYS A 6 11.23 -1.51 -6.44
N GLU A 7 11.82 -0.33 -6.30
CA GLU A 7 13.21 -0.18 -5.87
C GLU A 7 13.39 -0.64 -4.41
N VAL A 8 12.41 -0.34 -3.55
CA VAL A 8 12.39 -0.81 -2.14
C VAL A 8 12.20 -2.32 -2.06
N LEU A 9 11.27 -2.88 -2.84
CA LEU A 9 11.03 -4.33 -2.87
C LEU A 9 12.24 -5.10 -3.41
N LYS A 10 12.90 -4.57 -4.44
CA LYS A 10 14.16 -5.13 -4.94
C LYS A 10 15.25 -5.16 -3.86
N TYR A 11 15.39 -4.09 -3.09
CA TYR A 11 16.31 -4.08 -1.94
C TYR A 11 15.94 -5.16 -0.92
N ALA A 12 14.65 -5.31 -0.60
CA ALA A 12 14.18 -6.34 0.34
C ALA A 12 14.52 -7.76 -0.13
N GLU A 13 14.31 -8.04 -1.42
CA GLU A 13 14.63 -9.33 -2.04
C GLU A 13 16.14 -9.62 -2.02
N GLU A 14 16.96 -8.66 -2.47
CA GLU A 14 18.43 -8.78 -2.51
C GLU A 14 19.07 -8.97 -1.12
N ASN A 15 18.42 -8.48 -0.06
CA ASN A 15 18.91 -8.54 1.31
C ASN A 15 18.16 -9.56 2.19
N ASN A 16 17.23 -10.35 1.62
CA ASN A 16 16.41 -11.33 2.37
C ASN A 16 15.74 -10.71 3.61
N CYS A 17 15.13 -9.53 3.46
CA CYS A 17 14.47 -8.82 4.55
C CYS A 17 13.13 -8.24 4.12
N ALA A 18 12.33 -7.82 5.10
CA ALA A 18 11.18 -6.94 4.87
C ALA A 18 11.58 -5.49 5.10
N VAL A 19 10.98 -4.55 4.37
CA VAL A 19 11.11 -3.11 4.62
C VAL A 19 9.89 -2.62 5.37
N GLY A 20 10.11 -1.84 6.44
CA GLY A 20 9.03 -1.28 7.24
C GLY A 20 8.23 -0.25 6.45
N SER A 21 6.88 -0.34 6.57
CA SER A 21 5.92 0.58 5.97
C SER A 21 5.06 1.19 7.08
N PHE A 22 5.05 2.54 7.16
CA PHE A 22 4.49 3.23 8.32
C PHE A 22 3.59 4.38 7.89
N ASN A 23 2.33 4.36 8.33
CA ASN A 23 1.47 5.52 8.27
C ASN A 23 2.00 6.64 9.16
N THR A 24 2.20 7.83 8.59
CA THR A 24 2.83 8.97 9.25
C THR A 24 1.93 10.22 9.19
N PRO A 25 0.76 10.19 9.86
CA PRO A 25 -0.24 11.25 9.75
C PRO A 25 0.15 12.54 10.50
N THR A 26 1.23 12.54 11.27
CA THR A 26 1.73 13.71 12.00
C THR A 26 3.21 13.96 11.72
N LEU A 27 3.66 15.20 11.91
CA LEU A 27 5.07 15.57 11.76
C LEU A 27 5.98 14.81 12.74
N GLU A 28 5.49 14.51 13.93
CA GLU A 28 6.22 13.75 14.94
C GLU A 28 6.45 12.31 14.48
N SER A 29 5.40 11.62 14.02
CA SER A 29 5.50 10.24 13.51
C SER A 29 6.41 10.17 12.28
N LEU A 30 6.24 11.09 11.33
CA LEU A 30 7.06 11.19 10.14
C LEU A 30 8.55 11.42 10.49
N THR A 31 8.83 12.35 11.42
CA THR A 31 10.19 12.62 11.88
C THR A 31 10.79 11.41 12.58
N ALA A 32 10.03 10.73 13.43
CA ALA A 32 10.50 9.54 14.15
C ALA A 32 10.87 8.41 13.21
N VAL A 33 10.02 8.12 12.23
CA VAL A 33 10.24 7.05 11.25
C VAL A 33 11.49 7.33 10.40
N ILE A 34 11.64 8.54 9.84
CA ILE A 34 12.81 8.88 9.01
C ILE A 34 14.09 8.82 9.85
N ARG A 35 14.10 9.38 11.07
CA ARG A 35 15.29 9.33 11.95
C ARG A 35 15.67 7.91 12.35
N ALA A 36 14.69 7.04 12.61
CA ALA A 36 14.95 5.65 12.93
C ALA A 36 15.61 4.92 11.74
N SER A 37 15.07 5.12 10.54
CA SER A 37 15.61 4.58 9.30
C SER A 37 17.03 5.08 9.02
N GLU A 38 17.30 6.38 9.16
CA GLU A 38 18.65 6.96 9.03
C GLU A 38 19.63 6.39 10.06
N LYS A 39 19.20 6.24 11.32
CA LYS A 39 20.04 5.65 12.38
C LYS A 39 20.41 4.20 12.08
N LEU A 40 19.50 3.44 11.50
CA LEU A 40 19.71 2.04 11.14
C LEU A 40 20.36 1.88 9.75
N ASN A 41 20.44 2.97 8.97
CA ASN A 41 20.91 2.98 7.58
C ASN A 41 20.16 1.97 6.69
N VAL A 42 18.83 1.96 6.77
CA VAL A 42 17.94 1.07 5.99
C VAL A 42 16.89 1.90 5.23
N PRO A 43 16.38 1.42 4.08
CA PRO A 43 15.27 2.05 3.40
C PRO A 43 13.97 1.97 4.23
N VAL A 44 13.01 2.85 3.92
CA VAL A 44 11.71 2.89 4.58
C VAL A 44 10.62 3.32 3.62
N ILE A 45 9.39 2.86 3.88
CA ILE A 45 8.17 3.34 3.23
C ILE A 45 7.42 4.20 4.25
N ILE A 46 7.19 5.47 3.91
CA ILE A 46 6.31 6.37 4.66
C ILE A 46 4.99 6.49 3.92
N MET A 47 3.89 6.40 4.66
CA MET A 47 2.56 6.30 4.07
C MET A 47 1.63 7.40 4.55
N HIS A 48 0.71 7.78 3.66
CA HIS A 48 -0.50 8.52 3.97
C HIS A 48 -1.70 7.71 3.48
N ALA A 49 -2.63 7.36 4.37
CA ALA A 49 -3.86 6.67 3.99
C ALA A 49 -4.99 7.66 3.73
N GLN A 50 -5.84 7.40 2.73
CA GLN A 50 -6.98 8.27 2.41
C GLN A 50 -7.92 8.48 3.61
N CYS A 51 -8.08 7.48 4.47
CA CYS A 51 -8.88 7.61 5.70
C CYS A 51 -8.35 8.66 6.69
N HIS A 52 -7.10 9.12 6.54
CA HIS A 52 -6.52 10.18 7.36
C HIS A 52 -6.82 11.59 6.85
N GLU A 53 -7.47 11.75 5.69
CA GLU A 53 -7.72 13.06 5.04
C GLU A 53 -8.38 14.07 5.99
N TYR A 54 -9.27 13.63 6.88
CA TYR A 54 -9.97 14.51 7.82
C TYR A 54 -9.04 15.13 8.90
N ALA A 55 -7.95 14.44 9.25
CA ALA A 55 -7.02 14.89 10.30
C ALA A 55 -5.71 15.43 9.73
N ALA A 56 -5.28 14.91 8.59
CA ALA A 56 -4.05 15.26 7.90
C ALA A 56 -4.32 15.32 6.38
N PRO A 57 -4.91 16.44 5.87
CA PRO A 57 -5.22 16.56 4.45
C PRO A 57 -4.01 16.31 3.55
N LEU A 58 -4.19 15.52 2.49
CA LEU A 58 -3.13 15.12 1.56
C LEU A 58 -2.34 16.33 1.03
N ASP A 59 -3.04 17.41 0.67
CA ASP A 59 -2.43 18.62 0.12
C ASP A 59 -1.55 19.38 1.15
N ILE A 60 -1.67 19.07 2.44
CA ILE A 60 -0.85 19.63 3.52
C ILE A 60 0.28 18.69 3.89
N ILE A 61 -0.04 17.44 4.25
CA ILE A 61 0.97 16.50 4.74
C ILE A 61 1.85 15.96 3.61
N GLY A 62 1.31 15.77 2.40
CA GLY A 62 2.03 15.23 1.25
C GLY A 62 3.30 16.02 0.89
N PRO A 63 3.24 17.35 0.69
CA PRO A 63 4.43 18.16 0.46
C PRO A 63 5.47 18.07 1.57
N VAL A 64 5.04 17.94 2.83
CA VAL A 64 5.95 17.77 3.98
C VAL A 64 6.63 16.40 3.93
N MET A 65 5.88 15.33 3.63
CA MET A 65 6.45 13.98 3.47
C MET A 65 7.50 13.95 2.34
N LEU A 66 7.18 14.55 1.18
CA LEU A 66 8.09 14.63 0.04
C LEU A 66 9.36 15.42 0.37
N LEU A 67 9.23 16.57 1.03
CA LEU A 67 10.38 17.39 1.45
C LEU A 67 11.29 16.61 2.39
N MET A 68 10.72 15.91 3.38
CA MET A 68 11.50 15.13 4.35
C MET A 68 12.15 13.90 3.69
N ALA A 69 11.44 13.20 2.81
CA ALA A 69 11.97 12.08 2.03
C ALA A 69 13.13 12.50 1.12
N GLN A 70 13.00 13.65 0.45
CA GLN A 70 14.04 14.21 -0.42
C GLN A 70 15.33 14.50 0.35
N ASN A 71 15.22 15.01 1.58
CA ASN A 71 16.36 15.37 2.42
C ASN A 71 16.91 14.20 3.27
N ALA A 72 16.23 13.05 3.28
CA ALA A 72 16.66 11.87 4.02
C ALA A 72 17.98 11.31 3.45
N LYS A 73 18.80 10.75 4.35
CA LYS A 73 20.10 10.13 4.02
C LYS A 73 19.99 8.69 3.53
N VAL A 74 18.79 8.12 3.62
CA VAL A 74 18.44 6.76 3.19
C VAL A 74 17.39 6.79 2.10
N PRO A 75 17.20 5.72 1.31
CA PRO A 75 16.08 5.61 0.38
C PRO A 75 14.73 5.66 1.11
N VAL A 76 13.82 6.50 0.63
CA VAL A 76 12.47 6.64 1.20
C VAL A 76 11.45 6.53 0.07
N CYS A 77 10.52 5.59 0.17
CA CYS A 77 9.35 5.51 -0.68
C CYS A 77 8.21 6.32 -0.02
N VAL A 78 7.66 7.27 -0.77
CA VAL A 78 6.48 8.04 -0.34
C VAL A 78 5.25 7.41 -1.00
N HIS A 79 4.42 6.78 -0.19
CA HIS A 79 3.34 5.90 -0.64
C HIS A 79 1.96 6.40 -0.20
N LEU A 80 1.00 6.40 -1.13
CA LEU A 80 -0.41 6.54 -0.80
C LEU A 80 -0.97 5.17 -0.44
N ASP A 81 -1.45 5.04 0.79
CA ASP A 81 -2.04 3.83 1.35
C ASP A 81 -3.57 3.88 1.23
N HIS A 82 -4.21 2.81 0.78
CA HIS A 82 -5.65 2.67 0.60
C HIS A 82 -6.34 3.87 -0.08
N GLY A 83 -5.92 4.21 -1.30
CA GLY A 83 -6.66 5.15 -2.16
C GLY A 83 -7.94 4.48 -2.69
N GLU A 84 -9.11 4.95 -2.26
CA GLU A 84 -10.41 4.34 -2.57
C GLU A 84 -11.06 4.91 -3.84
N ASP A 85 -10.56 6.05 -4.33
CA ASP A 85 -11.01 6.62 -5.60
C ASP A 85 -9.84 7.08 -6.48
N VAL A 86 -10.05 6.99 -7.80
CA VAL A 86 -9.03 7.28 -8.80
C VAL A 86 -8.59 8.75 -8.78
N GLU A 87 -9.48 9.69 -8.45
CA GLU A 87 -9.13 11.13 -8.41
C GLU A 87 -8.26 11.45 -7.19
N TYR A 88 -8.49 10.78 -6.06
CA TYR A 88 -7.63 10.92 -4.88
C TYR A 88 -6.22 10.37 -5.16
N VAL A 89 -6.14 9.18 -5.77
CA VAL A 89 -4.86 8.59 -6.21
C VAL A 89 -4.13 9.50 -7.19
N LYS A 90 -4.85 10.09 -8.15
CA LYS A 90 -4.30 11.04 -9.11
C LYS A 90 -3.71 12.28 -8.42
N ARG A 91 -4.39 12.84 -7.40
CA ARG A 91 -3.85 13.96 -6.59
C ARG A 91 -2.51 13.61 -5.95
N ALA A 92 -2.39 12.41 -5.36
CA ALA A 92 -1.12 11.95 -4.78
C ALA A 92 0.01 11.87 -5.83
N LEU A 93 -0.29 11.32 -7.02
CA LEU A 93 0.66 11.27 -8.13
C LEU A 93 1.07 12.67 -8.62
N GLU A 94 0.12 13.60 -8.71
CA GLU A 94 0.37 15.00 -9.11
C GLU A 94 1.22 15.77 -8.08
N LEU A 95 1.09 15.45 -6.79
CA LEU A 95 1.98 15.95 -5.74
C LEU A 95 3.40 15.40 -5.84
N GLY A 96 3.60 14.23 -6.44
CA GLY A 96 4.90 13.58 -6.60
C GLY A 96 5.15 12.36 -5.72
N PHE A 97 4.09 11.73 -5.21
CA PHE A 97 4.22 10.45 -4.52
C PHE A 97 4.88 9.42 -5.44
N SER A 98 5.85 8.70 -4.91
CA SER A 98 6.64 7.72 -5.68
C SER A 98 5.98 6.34 -5.77
N SER A 99 4.91 6.13 -5.01
CA SER A 99 4.09 4.93 -5.03
C SER A 99 2.67 5.24 -4.58
N VAL A 100 1.70 4.51 -5.12
CA VAL A 100 0.29 4.64 -4.75
C VAL A 100 -0.37 3.26 -4.70
N MET A 101 -1.29 3.08 -3.77
CA MET A 101 -2.18 1.94 -3.72
C MET A 101 -3.59 2.36 -4.14
N PHE A 102 -4.19 1.60 -5.06
CA PHE A 102 -5.61 1.67 -5.34
C PHE A 102 -6.33 0.50 -4.68
N ASP A 103 -7.22 0.79 -3.76
CA ASP A 103 -7.98 -0.20 -3.04
C ASP A 103 -9.39 -0.35 -3.63
N GLY A 104 -9.52 -1.28 -4.57
CA GLY A 104 -10.78 -1.69 -5.16
C GLY A 104 -11.35 -2.97 -4.55
N SER A 105 -10.87 -3.44 -3.40
CA SER A 105 -11.25 -4.73 -2.79
C SER A 105 -12.74 -4.87 -2.47
N THR A 106 -13.46 -3.75 -2.31
CA THR A 106 -14.92 -3.73 -2.09
C THR A 106 -15.74 -3.69 -3.38
N MET A 107 -15.09 -3.54 -4.54
CA MET A 107 -15.71 -3.48 -5.86
C MET A 107 -15.90 -4.88 -6.47
N THR A 108 -16.64 -4.94 -7.59
CA THR A 108 -16.59 -6.15 -8.43
C THR A 108 -15.18 -6.32 -9.02
N TYR A 109 -14.81 -7.56 -9.36
CA TYR A 109 -13.51 -7.83 -9.99
C TYR A 109 -13.27 -6.96 -11.23
N GLU A 110 -14.28 -6.86 -12.09
CA GLU A 110 -14.22 -6.10 -13.34
C GLU A 110 -14.04 -4.59 -13.10
N ASP A 111 -14.71 -4.05 -12.09
CA ASP A 111 -14.59 -2.63 -11.71
C ASP A 111 -13.23 -2.35 -11.07
N ASN A 112 -12.75 -3.24 -10.22
CA ASN A 112 -11.42 -3.14 -9.63
C ASN A 112 -10.36 -3.15 -10.73
N VAL A 113 -10.36 -4.14 -11.62
CA VAL A 113 -9.43 -4.22 -12.76
C VAL A 113 -9.48 -2.96 -13.62
N ARG A 114 -10.70 -2.48 -13.95
CA ARG A 114 -10.86 -1.28 -14.78
C ARG A 114 -10.26 -0.03 -14.14
N ASN A 115 -10.49 0.18 -12.85
CA ASN A 115 -10.00 1.35 -12.15
C ASN A 115 -8.50 1.24 -11.86
N THR A 116 -8.01 0.07 -11.46
CA THR A 116 -6.57 -0.19 -11.27
C THR A 116 -5.79 0.08 -12.56
N LYS A 117 -6.28 -0.34 -13.72
CA LYS A 117 -5.66 0.00 -15.02
C LYS A 117 -5.55 1.50 -15.25
N LYS A 118 -6.57 2.28 -14.90
CA LYS A 118 -6.49 3.76 -15.00
C LYS A 118 -5.38 4.32 -14.11
N VAL A 119 -5.26 3.80 -12.90
CA VAL A 119 -4.20 4.22 -11.96
C VAL A 119 -2.82 3.85 -12.51
N VAL A 120 -2.65 2.64 -13.04
CA VAL A 120 -1.39 2.22 -13.70
C VAL A 120 -1.00 3.16 -14.84
N GLU A 121 -1.96 3.56 -15.69
CA GLU A 121 -1.69 4.51 -16.78
C GLU A 121 -1.35 5.93 -16.27
N LEU A 122 -1.91 6.36 -15.15
CA LEU A 122 -1.54 7.63 -14.52
C LEU A 122 -0.13 7.56 -13.93
N ALA A 123 0.19 6.50 -13.20
CA ALA A 123 1.48 6.30 -12.52
C ALA A 123 2.67 6.18 -13.49
N LYS A 124 2.45 5.62 -14.69
CA LYS A 124 3.48 5.58 -15.74
C LYS A 124 4.03 6.96 -16.11
N LYS A 125 3.22 8.01 -15.99
CA LYS A 125 3.64 9.39 -16.36
C LYS A 125 4.63 9.98 -15.36
N THR A 126 4.63 9.50 -14.11
CA THR A 126 5.46 9.98 -13.02
C THR A 126 6.52 8.96 -12.57
N ASN A 127 6.59 7.79 -13.22
CA ASN A 127 7.43 6.66 -12.82
C ASN A 127 7.14 6.17 -11.39
N ALA A 128 5.92 6.36 -10.91
CA ALA A 128 5.47 5.82 -9.64
C ALA A 128 5.11 4.33 -9.75
N SER A 129 5.31 3.58 -8.68
CA SER A 129 4.83 2.19 -8.58
C SER A 129 3.35 2.17 -8.19
N VAL A 130 2.66 1.11 -8.60
CA VAL A 130 1.26 0.88 -8.26
C VAL A 130 1.12 -0.42 -7.47
N GLU A 131 0.51 -0.30 -6.30
CA GLU A 131 -0.04 -1.39 -5.52
C GLU A 131 -1.56 -1.46 -5.73
N ALA A 132 -2.15 -2.64 -5.65
CA ALA A 132 -3.60 -2.80 -5.60
C ALA A 132 -3.97 -3.98 -4.71
N GLU A 133 -5.25 -4.08 -4.37
CA GLU A 133 -5.76 -5.09 -3.46
C GLU A 133 -6.87 -5.92 -4.08
N ILE A 134 -6.81 -7.23 -3.82
CA ILE A 134 -7.92 -8.16 -4.04
C ILE A 134 -8.12 -9.05 -2.81
N GLY A 135 -9.33 -9.54 -2.65
CA GLY A 135 -9.74 -10.29 -1.46
C GLY A 135 -10.33 -9.36 -0.41
N VAL A 136 -10.70 -9.91 0.72
CA VAL A 136 -11.31 -9.17 1.83
C VAL A 136 -10.39 -9.29 3.04
N LEU A 137 -9.65 -8.23 3.36
CA LEU A 137 -8.96 -8.17 4.65
C LEU A 137 -10.01 -8.04 5.77
N GLY A 138 -10.04 -9.02 6.67
CA GLY A 138 -10.95 -8.99 7.82
C GLY A 138 -10.74 -7.73 8.66
N GLY A 139 -11.83 -7.06 9.04
CA GLY A 139 -11.81 -5.89 9.90
C GLY A 139 -12.30 -4.58 9.27
N ARG A 140 -12.59 -4.54 7.96
CA ARG A 140 -13.40 -3.44 7.43
C ARG A 140 -14.81 -3.56 7.96
N GLU A 141 -15.35 -2.46 8.48
CA GLU A 141 -16.78 -2.29 8.76
C GLU A 141 -17.57 -2.28 7.44
N ALA A 142 -17.71 -3.45 6.82
CA ALA A 142 -18.71 -3.64 5.79
C ALA A 142 -20.06 -3.67 6.54
N GLY A 143 -20.80 -2.58 6.48
CA GLY A 143 -22.15 -2.53 7.03
C GLY A 143 -22.96 -3.70 6.50
N ASP A 144 -23.68 -4.39 7.41
CA ASP A 144 -24.75 -5.39 7.19
C ASP A 144 -24.43 -6.61 6.32
N SER A 145 -23.19 -7.01 6.10
CA SER A 145 -22.87 -8.26 5.43
C SER A 145 -22.69 -9.40 6.43
N LYS A 146 -23.19 -10.57 6.04
CA LYS A 146 -22.98 -11.84 6.75
C LYS A 146 -21.48 -11.99 7.07
N PRO A 147 -21.12 -12.38 8.30
CA PRO A 147 -19.70 -12.57 8.63
C PRO A 147 -19.11 -13.62 7.68
N LEU A 148 -18.05 -13.21 6.96
CA LEU A 148 -17.30 -14.10 6.08
C LEU A 148 -16.57 -15.17 6.92
N THR A 149 -16.49 -16.38 6.39
CA THR A 149 -15.59 -17.39 6.94
C THR A 149 -14.14 -16.99 6.71
N ILE A 150 -13.22 -17.54 7.50
CA ILE A 150 -11.77 -17.29 7.35
C ILE A 150 -11.31 -17.62 5.92
N GLU A 151 -11.85 -18.69 5.33
CA GLU A 151 -11.51 -19.11 3.97
C GLU A 151 -12.03 -18.15 2.90
N GLU A 152 -13.22 -17.56 3.09
CA GLU A 152 -13.77 -16.53 2.20
C GLU A 152 -13.01 -15.20 2.26
N MET A 153 -12.25 -14.95 3.33
CA MET A 153 -11.39 -13.77 3.45
C MET A 153 -10.04 -13.93 2.75
N TYR A 154 -9.59 -15.15 2.50
CA TYR A 154 -8.28 -15.37 1.91
C TYR A 154 -8.27 -15.14 0.41
N THR A 155 -7.21 -14.49 -0.09
CA THR A 155 -7.01 -14.29 -1.52
C THR A 155 -6.82 -15.64 -2.22
N ASP A 156 -7.58 -15.86 -3.29
CA ASP A 156 -7.41 -17.00 -4.17
C ASP A 156 -6.16 -16.81 -5.05
N PRO A 157 -5.19 -17.76 -5.07
CA PRO A 157 -3.94 -17.59 -5.81
C PRO A 157 -4.12 -17.47 -7.33
N ASP A 158 -5.09 -18.19 -7.93
CA ASP A 158 -5.33 -18.13 -9.37
C ASP A 158 -5.97 -16.78 -9.74
N LEU A 159 -6.83 -16.25 -8.87
CA LEU A 159 -7.41 -14.93 -9.01
C LEU A 159 -6.35 -13.83 -8.82
N ALA A 160 -5.42 -14.01 -7.88
CA ALA A 160 -4.29 -13.10 -7.65
C ALA A 160 -3.43 -12.99 -8.93
N LYS A 161 -3.00 -14.14 -9.47
CA LYS A 161 -2.24 -14.16 -10.71
C LYS A 161 -2.98 -13.49 -11.86
N LYS A 162 -4.26 -13.83 -12.04
CA LYS A 162 -5.11 -13.24 -13.08
C LYS A 162 -5.21 -11.71 -12.93
N PHE A 163 -5.37 -11.22 -11.71
CA PHE A 163 -5.47 -9.78 -11.44
C PHE A 163 -4.18 -9.03 -11.78
N VAL A 164 -3.01 -9.58 -11.41
CA VAL A 164 -1.71 -9.02 -11.78
C VAL A 164 -1.53 -9.00 -13.29
N ASP A 165 -1.83 -10.10 -13.97
CA ASP A 165 -1.74 -10.21 -15.43
C ASP A 165 -2.69 -9.21 -16.12
N ASP A 166 -3.92 -9.05 -15.60
CA ASP A 166 -4.92 -8.13 -16.16
C ASP A 166 -4.57 -6.65 -15.92
N THR A 167 -3.95 -6.30 -14.81
CA THR A 167 -3.77 -4.90 -14.39
C THR A 167 -2.38 -4.34 -14.66
N GLY A 168 -1.35 -5.19 -14.56
CA GLY A 168 0.05 -4.78 -14.69
C GLY A 168 0.57 -3.95 -13.53
N ILE A 169 0.07 -4.20 -12.31
CA ILE A 169 0.54 -3.59 -11.06
C ILE A 169 1.94 -4.06 -10.68
N ASP A 170 2.60 -3.33 -9.78
CA ASP A 170 3.94 -3.60 -9.30
C ASP A 170 3.96 -4.38 -7.97
N ALA A 171 2.88 -4.27 -7.19
CA ALA A 171 2.70 -4.97 -5.91
C ALA A 171 1.23 -5.33 -5.71
N LEU A 172 0.98 -6.42 -4.98
CA LEU A 172 -0.36 -6.90 -4.66
C LEU A 172 -0.52 -7.05 -3.15
N ALA A 173 -1.51 -6.37 -2.59
CA ALA A 173 -2.01 -6.65 -1.25
C ALA A 173 -2.95 -7.86 -1.30
N CYS A 174 -2.60 -8.89 -0.53
CA CYS A 174 -3.35 -10.14 -0.48
C CYS A 174 -3.59 -10.60 0.96
N SER A 175 -4.71 -11.28 1.18
CA SER A 175 -5.09 -11.82 2.49
C SER A 175 -4.70 -13.29 2.61
N PHE A 176 -3.97 -13.61 3.67
CA PHE A 176 -3.54 -14.97 4.00
C PHE A 176 -3.57 -15.25 5.53
N GLY A 177 -4.40 -14.53 6.27
CA GLY A 177 -4.61 -14.72 7.71
C GLY A 177 -4.30 -13.52 8.59
N THR A 178 -3.98 -12.38 7.99
CA THR A 178 -3.89 -11.09 8.68
C THR A 178 -5.22 -10.34 8.61
N ALA A 179 -5.40 -9.36 9.50
CA ALA A 179 -6.55 -8.47 9.51
C ALA A 179 -6.12 -7.08 10.03
N HIS A 180 -6.87 -6.05 9.68
CA HIS A 180 -6.70 -4.73 10.26
C HIS A 180 -7.18 -4.68 11.72
N GLY A 181 -6.54 -3.82 12.52
CA GLY A 181 -6.94 -3.55 13.89
C GLY A 181 -6.31 -4.47 14.93
N ILE A 182 -6.95 -4.56 16.10
CA ILE A 182 -6.45 -5.30 17.25
C ILE A 182 -6.90 -6.75 17.17
N TYR A 183 -5.95 -7.68 17.13
CA TYR A 183 -6.24 -9.11 17.17
C TYR A 183 -6.80 -9.54 18.51
N LYS A 184 -7.95 -10.22 18.49
CA LYS A 184 -8.56 -10.86 19.67
C LYS A 184 -7.97 -12.24 19.96
N VAL A 185 -7.42 -12.88 18.94
CA VAL A 185 -6.72 -14.17 18.98
C VAL A 185 -5.46 -14.07 18.11
N ALA A 186 -4.47 -14.91 18.36
CA ALA A 186 -3.27 -14.93 17.52
C ALA A 186 -3.63 -15.27 16.05
N PRO A 187 -3.14 -14.52 15.06
CA PRO A 187 -3.42 -14.82 13.66
C PRO A 187 -2.77 -16.16 13.27
N LYS A 188 -3.45 -16.90 12.42
CA LYS A 188 -2.91 -18.11 11.80
C LYS A 188 -2.63 -17.80 10.33
N LEU A 189 -1.34 -17.66 9.99
CA LEU A 189 -0.91 -17.34 8.63
C LEU A 189 -0.90 -18.60 7.77
N ASP A 190 -1.41 -18.50 6.55
CA ASP A 190 -1.38 -19.56 5.54
C ASP A 190 -0.15 -19.39 4.64
N PHE A 191 0.97 -19.96 5.07
CA PHE A 191 2.23 -19.84 4.33
C PHE A 191 2.22 -20.62 3.01
N ASP A 192 1.46 -21.72 2.92
CA ASP A 192 1.32 -22.49 1.68
C ASP A 192 0.59 -21.64 0.61
N ARG A 193 -0.36 -20.84 1.04
CA ARG A 193 -1.06 -19.89 0.18
C ARG A 193 -0.14 -18.79 -0.34
N ILE A 194 0.68 -18.17 0.52
CA ILE A 194 1.66 -17.15 0.12
C ILE A 194 2.60 -17.69 -0.96
N GLN A 195 3.05 -18.93 -0.84
CA GLN A 195 3.93 -19.55 -1.83
C GLN A 195 3.26 -19.80 -3.18
N ARG A 196 1.93 -19.82 -3.22
CA ARG A 196 1.14 -20.03 -4.43
C ARG A 196 0.73 -18.73 -5.12
N ILE A 197 0.67 -17.63 -4.35
CA ILE A 197 0.44 -16.28 -4.87
C ILE A 197 1.73 -15.73 -5.47
#